data_98a67fc8131b5aee0ae3f5a7d5811d5f
#
_entry.id   98a67fc8131b5aee0ae3f5a7d5811d5f
#
_cell.length_a   1.000
_cell.length_b   1.000
_cell.length_c   1.000
_cell.angle_alpha   90.00
_cell.angle_beta   90.00
_cell.angle_gamma   90.00
#
_symmetry.space_group_name_H-M   'P 1'
#
loop_
_entity.id
_entity.type
_entity.pdbx_description
1 polymer ?
#
loop_
_entity_poly.entity_id
_entity_poly.type
_entity_poly.pdbx_seq_one_letter_code
_entity_poly.pdbx_strand_id
1 'polypeptide(L)'
;MKILGWNCRGICNTSIVRALKALVKGHHPQVIFLCETKATKKCLSKIVVSLGFSEHLIIAAQGKSGGVCLFWSSDLLVEVLEFNNVTVAISIWDNVHSWNLVGFYGPSAYKKCCKA
;
A
#
# COMPACT_ATOMS: atom_id res chain seq x y z
N MET A 1 10.00 6.82 10.69
CA MET A 1 9.03 5.88 10.10
C MET A 1 9.48 5.46 8.71
N LYS A 2 9.33 4.19 8.38
CA LYS A 2 9.68 3.68 7.06
C LYS A 2 8.42 3.44 6.25
N ILE A 3 8.42 3.95 5.03
CA ILE A 3 7.31 3.81 4.09
C ILE A 3 7.85 3.14 2.83
N LEU A 4 7.21 2.05 2.42
CA LEU A 4 7.56 1.34 1.21
C LEU A 4 6.51 1.61 0.15
N GLY A 5 6.92 2.13 -0.99
CA GLY A 5 6.06 2.29 -2.15
C GLY A 5 6.56 1.41 -3.27
N TRP A 6 5.67 0.68 -3.92
CA TRP A 6 6.08 -0.27 -4.94
C TRP A 6 5.01 -0.45 -6.01
N ASN A 7 5.44 -0.41 -7.26
CA ASN A 7 4.60 -0.76 -8.39
C ASN A 7 4.81 -2.25 -8.67
N CYS A 8 3.85 -3.05 -8.25
CA CYS A 8 4.03 -4.51 -8.26
C CYS A 8 3.61 -5.19 -9.57
N ARG A 9 2.95 -4.48 -10.47
CA ARG A 9 2.55 -5.00 -11.78
C ARG A 9 1.87 -6.36 -11.72
N GLY A 10 0.96 -6.53 -10.78
CA GLY A 10 0.22 -7.77 -10.59
C GLY A 10 0.72 -8.58 -9.42
N ILE A 11 0.04 -8.42 -8.29
CA ILE A 11 0.47 -9.03 -7.01
C ILE A 11 0.14 -10.51 -6.91
N CYS A 12 -0.73 -11.03 -7.79
CA CYS A 12 -1.12 -12.45 -7.74
C CYS A 12 -0.04 -13.41 -8.24
N ASN A 13 1.11 -12.87 -8.63
CA ASN A 13 2.26 -13.68 -9.03
C ASN A 13 3.04 -14.08 -7.78
N THR A 14 3.32 -15.36 -7.62
CA THR A 14 4.04 -15.90 -6.47
C THR A 14 5.42 -15.26 -6.28
N SER A 15 6.12 -15.01 -7.38
CA SER A 15 7.44 -14.36 -7.33
C SER A 15 7.36 -12.95 -6.77
N ILE A 16 6.31 -12.21 -7.14
CA ILE A 16 6.10 -10.85 -6.65
C ILE A 16 5.79 -10.86 -5.16
N VAL A 17 4.92 -11.75 -4.71
CA VAL A 17 4.59 -11.89 -3.29
C VAL A 17 5.82 -12.26 -2.48
N ARG A 18 6.65 -13.14 -3.00
CA ARG A 18 7.89 -13.56 -2.34
C ARG A 18 8.86 -12.38 -2.21
N ALA A 19 9.01 -11.59 -3.29
CA ALA A 19 9.85 -10.41 -3.26
C ALA A 19 9.34 -9.38 -2.25
N LEU A 20 8.03 -9.19 -2.18
CA LEU A 20 7.42 -8.28 -1.21
C LEU A 20 7.67 -8.74 0.22
N LYS A 21 7.51 -10.03 0.49
CA LYS A 21 7.80 -10.59 1.81
C LYS A 21 9.25 -10.36 2.21
N ALA A 22 10.19 -10.51 1.27
CA ALA A 22 11.61 -10.26 1.53
C ALA A 22 11.87 -8.80 1.87
N LEU A 23 11.24 -7.87 1.15
CA LEU A 23 11.38 -6.44 1.40
C LEU A 23 10.83 -6.07 2.78
N VAL A 24 9.66 -6.59 3.13
CA VAL A 24 9.05 -6.33 4.44
C VAL A 24 9.93 -6.87 5.56
N LYS A 25 10.44 -8.07 5.40
CA LYS A 25 11.29 -8.72 6.40
C LYS A 25 12.63 -7.99 6.56
N GLY A 26 13.19 -7.49 5.46
CA GLY A 26 14.49 -6.82 5.49
C GLY A 26 14.44 -5.40 5.99
N HIS A 27 13.39 -4.67 5.69
CA HIS A 27 13.30 -3.23 5.97
C HIS A 27 12.33 -2.86 7.08
N HIS A 28 11.43 -3.75 7.46
CA HIS A 28 10.42 -3.51 8.49
C HIS A 28 9.64 -2.21 8.27
N PRO A 29 9.05 -2.01 7.08
CA PRO A 29 8.27 -0.79 6.84
C PRO A 29 7.02 -0.78 7.70
N GLN A 30 6.61 0.41 8.10
CA GLN A 30 5.39 0.59 8.89
C GLN A 30 4.18 0.91 8.03
N VAL A 31 4.40 1.43 6.84
CA VAL A 31 3.36 1.72 5.86
C VAL A 31 3.81 1.19 4.52
N ILE A 32 2.93 0.51 3.81
CA ILE A 32 3.22 -0.04 2.49
C ILE A 32 2.15 0.41 1.52
N PHE A 33 2.58 0.98 0.41
CA PHE A 33 1.72 1.42 -0.68
C PHE A 33 2.05 0.62 -1.93
N LEU A 34 1.08 -0.15 -2.41
CA LEU A 34 1.22 -0.95 -3.62
C LEU A 34 0.30 -0.40 -4.70
N CYS A 35 0.81 -0.25 -5.91
CA CYS A 35 0.00 0.13 -7.05
C CYS A 35 0.13 -0.91 -8.17
N GLU A 36 -0.82 -0.86 -9.12
CA GLU A 36 -0.97 -1.88 -10.16
C GLU A 36 -1.08 -3.29 -9.59
N THR A 37 -1.88 -3.44 -8.54
CA THR A 37 -2.04 -4.75 -7.90
C THR A 37 -2.73 -5.76 -8.80
N LYS A 38 -3.63 -5.30 -9.67
CA LYS A 38 -4.37 -6.15 -10.61
C LYS A 38 -4.98 -7.37 -9.94
N ALA A 39 -5.49 -7.16 -8.73
CA ALA A 39 -5.95 -8.25 -7.88
C ALA A 39 -7.29 -7.90 -7.25
N THR A 40 -8.03 -8.93 -6.87
CA THR A 40 -9.28 -8.77 -6.15
C THR A 40 -9.00 -8.39 -4.70
N LYS A 41 -10.02 -7.82 -4.06
CA LYS A 41 -9.94 -7.48 -2.65
C LYS A 41 -9.65 -8.72 -1.79
N LYS A 42 -10.25 -9.85 -2.14
CA LYS A 42 -10.05 -11.11 -1.43
C LYS A 42 -8.59 -11.57 -1.50
N CYS A 43 -7.98 -11.51 -2.67
CA CYS A 43 -6.59 -11.88 -2.86
C CYS A 43 -5.67 -10.97 -2.04
N LEU A 44 -5.90 -9.66 -2.12
CA LEU A 44 -5.10 -8.68 -1.40
C LEU A 44 -5.22 -8.83 0.12
N SER A 45 -6.42 -9.10 0.63
CA SER A 45 -6.62 -9.31 2.07
C SER A 45 -5.78 -10.47 2.58
N LYS A 46 -5.71 -11.57 1.83
CA LYS A 46 -4.88 -12.71 2.21
C LYS A 46 -3.39 -12.36 2.25
N ILE A 47 -2.94 -11.58 1.29
CA ILE A 47 -1.53 -11.16 1.23
C ILE A 47 -1.20 -10.25 2.40
N VAL A 48 -2.04 -9.28 2.70
CA VAL A 48 -1.83 -8.35 3.82
C VAL A 48 -1.71 -9.13 5.13
N VAL A 49 -2.60 -10.07 5.38
CA VAL A 49 -2.56 -10.89 6.59
C VAL A 49 -1.28 -11.73 6.63
N SER A 50 -0.88 -12.30 5.50
CA SER A 50 0.33 -13.13 5.44
C SER A 50 1.60 -12.33 5.72
N LEU A 51 1.57 -11.02 5.50
CA LEU A 51 2.69 -10.13 5.80
C LEU A 51 2.69 -9.64 7.25
N GLY A 52 1.68 -10.00 8.02
CA GLY A 52 1.59 -9.61 9.42
C GLY A 52 0.92 -8.28 9.67
N PHE A 53 0.18 -7.76 8.71
CA PHE A 53 -0.57 -6.51 8.84
C PHE A 53 -2.04 -6.80 9.02
N SER A 54 -2.70 -6.03 9.88
CA SER A 54 -4.13 -6.16 10.13
C SER A 54 -4.96 -5.02 9.57
N GLU A 55 -4.34 -3.88 9.36
CA GLU A 55 -5.02 -2.67 8.91
C GLU A 55 -4.69 -2.38 7.45
N HIS A 56 -5.72 -2.12 6.65
CA HIS A 56 -5.50 -1.90 5.22
C HIS A 56 -6.63 -1.11 4.58
N LEU A 57 -6.31 -0.51 3.43
CA LEU A 57 -7.27 0.08 2.51
C LEU A 57 -6.99 -0.51 1.13
N ILE A 58 -7.98 -1.12 0.53
CA ILE A 58 -7.85 -1.75 -0.78
C ILE A 58 -8.80 -1.07 -1.76
N ILE A 59 -8.24 -0.59 -2.86
CA ILE A 59 -9.01 -0.08 -3.99
C ILE A 59 -8.81 -1.09 -5.11
N ALA A 60 -9.85 -1.86 -5.40
CA ALA A 60 -9.74 -2.97 -6.34
C ALA A 60 -9.46 -2.47 -7.76
N ALA A 61 -8.80 -3.31 -8.53
CA ALA A 61 -8.55 -3.05 -9.93
C ALA A 61 -9.86 -2.94 -10.70
N GLN A 62 -9.91 -2.01 -11.64
CA GLN A 62 -11.06 -1.86 -12.54
C GLN A 62 -10.62 -2.27 -13.94
N GLY A 63 -11.25 -3.31 -14.48
CA GLY A 63 -10.87 -3.84 -15.77
C GLY A 63 -9.50 -4.50 -15.72
N LYS A 64 -8.67 -4.20 -16.71
CA LYS A 64 -7.37 -4.85 -16.89
C LYS A 64 -6.21 -4.14 -16.21
N SER A 65 -6.47 -3.03 -15.57
CA SER A 65 -5.39 -2.21 -15.01
C SER A 65 -5.79 -1.64 -13.67
N GLY A 66 -4.80 -1.11 -12.98
CA GLY A 66 -5.01 -0.39 -11.75
C GLY A 66 -5.03 -1.28 -10.53
N GLY A 67 -5.67 -0.76 -9.52
CA GLY A 67 -5.69 -1.38 -8.20
C GLY A 67 -4.59 -0.80 -7.32
N VAL A 68 -4.98 -0.35 -6.14
CA VAL A 68 -4.10 0.25 -5.15
C VAL A 68 -4.37 -0.44 -3.82
N CYS A 69 -3.32 -0.74 -3.09
CA CYS A 69 -3.43 -1.30 -1.77
C CYS A 69 -2.51 -0.54 -0.82
N LEU A 70 -3.07 -0.08 0.28
CA LEU A 70 -2.33 0.57 1.34
C LEU A 70 -2.54 -0.23 2.61
N PHE A 71 -1.47 -0.57 3.29
CA PHE A 71 -1.60 -1.22 4.59
C PHE A 71 -0.50 -0.74 5.53
N TRP A 72 -0.79 -0.83 6.83
CA TRP A 72 0.04 -0.21 7.84
C TRP A 72 0.05 -1.01 9.13
N SER A 73 1.04 -0.71 9.96
CA SER A 73 1.21 -1.35 11.25
C SER A 73 0.09 -0.94 12.21
N SER A 74 -0.35 -1.87 13.04
CA SER A 74 -1.44 -1.64 13.99
C SER A 74 -1.09 -0.64 15.10
N ASP A 75 0.18 -0.34 15.30
CA ASP A 75 0.60 0.66 16.28
C ASP A 75 0.53 2.10 15.76
N LEU A 76 0.15 2.28 14.51
CA LEU A 76 -0.09 3.59 13.94
C LEU A 76 -1.58 3.88 13.94
N LEU A 77 -1.91 5.15 14.21
CA LEU A 77 -3.26 5.65 14.02
C LEU A 77 -3.33 6.29 12.64
N VAL A 78 -4.16 5.75 11.77
CA VAL A 78 -4.26 6.20 10.38
C VAL A 78 -5.69 6.60 10.08
N GLU A 79 -5.84 7.78 9.51
CA GLU A 79 -7.11 8.27 9.01
C GLU A 79 -7.02 8.46 7.51
N VAL A 80 -7.96 7.86 6.78
CA VAL A 80 -8.03 8.03 5.33
C VAL A 80 -8.80 9.30 5.03
N LEU A 81 -8.12 10.27 4.44
CA LEU A 81 -8.70 11.57 4.12
C LEU A 81 -9.42 11.55 2.78
N GLU A 82 -8.81 10.91 1.79
CA GLU A 82 -9.37 10.85 0.43
C GLU A 82 -8.77 9.68 -0.30
N PHE A 83 -9.55 9.05 -1.15
CA PHE A 83 -9.02 8.01 -2.03
C PHE A 83 -9.84 7.91 -3.31
N ASN A 84 -9.17 7.51 -4.38
CA ASN A 84 -9.79 7.18 -5.65
C ASN A 84 -8.86 6.21 -6.40
N ASN A 85 -9.11 5.97 -7.68
CA ASN A 85 -8.34 4.99 -8.45
C ASN A 85 -6.86 5.35 -8.63
N VAL A 86 -6.49 6.59 -8.39
CA VAL A 86 -5.13 7.06 -8.65
C VAL A 86 -4.49 7.75 -7.46
N THR A 87 -5.24 8.10 -6.42
CA THR A 87 -4.75 8.89 -5.31
C THR A 87 -5.25 8.34 -3.98
N VAL A 88 -4.36 8.30 -3.00
CA VAL A 88 -4.71 8.02 -1.61
C VAL A 88 -4.04 9.07 -0.74
N ALA A 89 -4.81 9.74 0.09
CA ALA A 89 -4.31 10.69 1.06
C ALA A 89 -4.68 10.23 2.46
N ILE A 90 -3.72 10.16 3.34
CA ILE A 90 -3.92 9.70 4.71
C ILE A 90 -3.21 10.62 5.71
N SER A 91 -3.74 10.67 6.92
CA SER A 91 -3.04 11.22 8.08
C SER A 91 -2.57 10.08 8.95
N ILE A 92 -1.34 10.14 9.39
CA ILE A 92 -0.70 9.09 10.20
C ILE A 92 -0.22 9.71 11.50
N TRP A 93 -0.54 9.08 12.61
CA TRP A 93 -0.02 9.46 13.93
C TRP A 93 0.72 8.27 14.53
N ASP A 94 1.95 8.51 14.96
CA ASP A 94 2.59 7.62 15.90
C ASP A 94 2.57 8.28 17.29
N ASN A 95 3.33 7.79 18.24
CA ASN A 95 3.32 8.34 19.59
C ASN A 95 3.97 9.72 19.71
N VAL A 96 4.66 10.19 18.69
CA VAL A 96 5.51 11.39 18.76
C VAL A 96 5.14 12.39 17.68
N HIS A 97 4.84 11.94 16.47
CA HIS A 97 4.68 12.80 15.31
C HIS A 97 3.40 12.48 14.54
N SER A 98 2.96 13.45 13.76
CA SER A 98 1.90 13.26 12.77
C SER A 98 2.41 13.63 11.39
N TRP A 99 1.94 12.91 10.38
CA TRP A 99 2.28 13.15 8.98
C TRP A 99 1.04 13.08 8.12
N ASN A 100 1.07 13.84 7.03
CA ASN A 100 0.12 13.64 5.95
C ASN A 100 0.88 13.02 4.79
N LEU A 101 0.37 11.91 4.30
CA LEU A 101 0.98 11.16 3.21
C LEU A 101 0.02 11.12 2.04
N VAL A 102 0.51 11.51 0.87
CA VAL A 102 -0.25 11.40 -0.38
C VAL A 102 0.50 10.47 -1.31
N GLY A 103 -0.15 9.38 -1.69
CA GLY A 103 0.36 8.48 -2.69
C GLY A 103 -0.49 8.59 -3.94
N PHE A 104 0.11 8.61 -5.10
CA PHE A 104 -0.66 8.60 -6.33
C PHE A 104 0.03 7.79 -7.41
N TYR A 105 -0.80 7.28 -8.32
CA TYR A 105 -0.39 6.45 -9.42
C TYR A 105 -0.91 7.06 -10.71
N GLY A 106 -0.01 7.37 -11.61
CA GLY A 106 -0.36 7.99 -12.89
C GLY A 106 -0.55 6.97 -14.01
N PRO A 107 -1.12 7.40 -15.13
CA PRO A 107 -1.38 6.50 -16.25
C PRO A 107 -0.12 5.92 -16.90
N SER A 108 1.03 6.53 -16.67
CA SER A 108 2.31 6.04 -17.20
C SER A 108 3.02 5.09 -16.24
N ALA A 109 2.31 4.53 -15.28
CA ALA A 109 2.87 3.71 -14.21
C ALA A 109 3.84 4.48 -13.32
N TYR A 110 3.79 5.79 -13.35
CA TYR A 110 4.61 6.65 -12.51
C TYR A 110 4.02 6.70 -11.10
N LYS A 111 4.87 6.55 -10.12
CA LYS A 111 4.46 6.53 -8.73
C LYS A 111 5.27 7.54 -7.94
N LYS A 112 4.57 8.32 -7.12
CA LYS A 112 5.20 9.29 -6.25
C LYS A 112 4.50 9.30 -4.90
N CYS A 113 5.27 9.28 -3.85
CA CYS A 113 4.77 9.43 -2.49
C CYS A 113 5.42 10.65 -1.88
N CYS A 114 4.61 11.51 -1.28
CA CYS A 114 5.06 12.73 -0.64
C CYS A 114 4.67 12.71 0.82
N LYS A 115 5.59 13.18 1.66
CA LYS A 115 5.36 13.35 3.08
C LYS A 115 5.20 14.84 3.35
N ALA A 116 4.11 15.21 3.98
CA ALA A 116 3.84 16.60 4.31
C ALA A 116 3.92 16.86 5.81
#